data_a8432428acd384a6985b6e5ec691ea1e
#
_entry.id   a8432428acd384a6985b6e5ec691ea1e
#
_cell.length_a   1.000
_cell.length_b   1.000
_cell.length_c   1.000
_cell.angle_alpha   90.00
_cell.angle_beta   90.00
_cell.angle_gamma   90.00
#
_symmetry.space_group_name_H-M   'P 1'
#
loop_
_entity.id
_entity.type
_entity.pdbx_description
1 polymer ?
#
loop_
_entity_poly.entity_id
_entity_poly.type
_entity_poly.pdbx_seq_one_letter_code
_entity_poly.pdbx_strand_id
1 'polypeptide(L)'
;MIKKILPDLIAILAFVLISFAYFFPADIEGRILFQHDTAAGAGAGQEAKEYYEQTGERTRWTNSLFGGMPTYQISPSYDSTVPLQWTQKIYQLFLPTYVNLTFILLLGFYILLRAFGIPAWLAGLGGIMWAFSSYFFILISAGHIWKFITLAYIPPTIAGIVLAYRGKLLAGGILTAFFIALQIMSNHVQMSYYFLFVILFIAGAYFEDAWRNKTLPRFFKASAVLLVAALIGVAANLSNLYHTYTYSKETMRGKSELVQTGDAAKQTSSGLDRDYITNWSYGIGETWTLLVPNFKGGSSSAPLSQSEAAMEKANPMYGSLYNSLPQYFGSQPWTAGPVYVGAFVLFLFVLGCFIVKGPLKWALLGATFFSIVLAWGKNFMPLTDFFIDYVPMYNKFRAVSSILVIAEFTIPLLAIFALKRV
;
A
#
# COMPACT_ATOMS: atom_id res chain seq x y z
N MET A 1 -11.70 34.40 4.74
CA MET A 1 -11.65 32.98 5.00
C MET A 1 -11.83 32.15 3.72
N ILE A 2 -12.87 32.38 2.93
CA ILE A 2 -13.19 31.63 1.68
C ILE A 2 -12.03 31.64 0.67
N LYS A 3 -11.39 32.78 0.39
CA LYS A 3 -10.25 32.87 -0.55
C LYS A 3 -9.04 31.95 -0.18
N LYS A 4 -8.88 31.58 1.10
CA LYS A 4 -7.80 30.70 1.54
C LYS A 4 -8.14 29.21 1.37
N ILE A 5 -9.43 28.87 1.43
CA ILE A 5 -9.92 27.48 1.35
C ILE A 5 -10.31 27.11 -0.09
N LEU A 6 -10.63 28.11 -0.92
CA LEU A 6 -11.09 27.90 -2.29
C LEU A 6 -10.16 27.02 -3.14
N PRO A 7 -8.82 27.18 -3.11
CA PRO A 7 -7.94 26.28 -3.87
C PRO A 7 -8.00 24.82 -3.42
N ASP A 8 -8.21 24.58 -2.12
CA ASP A 8 -8.35 23.21 -1.60
C ASP A 8 -9.70 22.60 -2.03
N LEU A 9 -10.80 23.38 -2.03
CA LEU A 9 -12.10 22.94 -2.51
C LEU A 9 -12.08 22.63 -4.01
N ILE A 10 -11.41 23.46 -4.82
CA ILE A 10 -11.22 23.21 -6.25
C ILE A 10 -10.45 21.91 -6.48
N ALA A 11 -9.39 21.66 -5.71
CA ALA A 11 -8.63 20.42 -5.82
C ALA A 11 -9.49 19.18 -5.49
N ILE A 12 -10.29 19.26 -4.41
CA ILE A 12 -11.20 18.16 -4.03
C ILE A 12 -12.23 17.89 -5.13
N LEU A 13 -12.85 18.95 -5.68
CA LEU A 13 -13.80 18.81 -6.80
C LEU A 13 -13.13 18.21 -8.03
N ALA A 14 -11.91 18.65 -8.36
CA ALA A 14 -11.16 18.10 -9.47
C ALA A 14 -10.87 16.59 -9.25
N PHE A 15 -10.54 16.17 -8.03
CA PHE A 15 -10.33 14.74 -7.70
C PHE A 15 -11.59 13.91 -7.88
N VAL A 16 -12.76 14.43 -7.50
CA VAL A 16 -14.04 13.76 -7.77
C VAL A 16 -14.24 13.61 -9.27
N LEU A 17 -14.07 14.68 -10.05
CA LEU A 17 -14.24 14.64 -11.51
C LEU A 17 -13.25 13.70 -12.19
N ILE A 18 -11.98 13.72 -11.80
CA ILE A 18 -10.95 12.81 -12.32
C ILE A 18 -11.32 11.35 -12.02
N SER A 19 -11.79 11.06 -10.80
CA SER A 19 -12.16 9.70 -10.40
C SER A 19 -13.36 9.17 -11.19
N PHE A 20 -14.38 9.98 -11.45
CA PHE A 20 -15.48 9.61 -12.34
C PHE A 20 -15.01 9.45 -13.78
N ALA A 21 -14.25 10.41 -14.31
CA ALA A 21 -13.78 10.37 -15.70
C ALA A 21 -12.93 9.13 -15.99
N TYR A 22 -12.17 8.63 -15.02
CA TYR A 22 -11.35 7.43 -15.20
C TYR A 22 -12.19 6.15 -15.39
N PHE A 23 -13.31 6.03 -14.66
CA PHE A 23 -14.19 4.86 -14.73
C PHE A 23 -15.36 5.01 -15.71
N PHE A 24 -15.49 6.19 -16.35
CA PHE A 24 -16.52 6.42 -17.36
C PHE A 24 -16.30 5.48 -18.58
N PRO A 25 -17.36 4.86 -19.14
CA PRO A 25 -18.76 4.98 -18.76
C PRO A 25 -19.22 3.91 -17.73
N ALA A 26 -18.34 3.03 -17.29
CA ALA A 26 -18.68 1.85 -16.49
C ALA A 26 -19.41 2.18 -15.18
N ASP A 27 -19.02 3.27 -14.52
CA ASP A 27 -19.61 3.73 -13.26
C ASP A 27 -21.05 4.25 -13.45
N ILE A 28 -21.33 4.96 -14.56
CA ILE A 28 -22.65 5.50 -14.89
C ILE A 28 -23.58 4.38 -15.38
N GLU A 29 -23.05 3.44 -16.14
CA GLU A 29 -23.79 2.29 -16.66
C GLU A 29 -24.03 1.20 -15.61
N GLY A 30 -23.55 1.39 -14.37
CA GLY A 30 -23.68 0.42 -13.29
C GLY A 30 -22.94 -0.89 -13.54
N ARG A 31 -21.91 -0.88 -14.39
CA ARG A 31 -21.07 -2.05 -14.63
C ARG A 31 -20.23 -2.35 -13.40
N ILE A 32 -20.07 -3.63 -13.11
CA ILE A 32 -19.23 -4.13 -12.02
C ILE A 32 -17.93 -4.67 -12.63
N LEU A 33 -16.78 -4.21 -12.12
CA LEU A 33 -15.51 -4.81 -12.49
C LEU A 33 -15.44 -6.21 -11.88
N PHE A 34 -15.23 -7.20 -12.73
CA PHE A 34 -14.96 -8.56 -12.25
C PHE A 34 -13.54 -8.61 -11.66
N GLN A 35 -13.45 -9.01 -10.40
CA GLN A 35 -12.20 -9.13 -9.67
C GLN A 35 -12.21 -10.48 -8.96
N HIS A 36 -11.26 -11.33 -9.32
CA HIS A 36 -11.21 -12.71 -8.82
C HIS A 36 -11.20 -12.78 -7.29
N ASP A 37 -10.31 -12.03 -6.62
CA ASP A 37 -10.18 -12.07 -5.17
C ASP A 37 -11.38 -11.46 -4.45
N THR A 38 -12.00 -10.44 -5.03
CA THR A 38 -13.24 -9.85 -4.48
C THR A 38 -14.40 -10.83 -4.56
N ALA A 39 -14.54 -11.53 -5.70
CA ALA A 39 -15.58 -12.54 -5.87
C ALA A 39 -15.38 -13.74 -4.93
N ALA A 40 -14.14 -14.23 -4.82
CA ALA A 40 -13.79 -15.30 -3.89
C ALA A 40 -14.03 -14.89 -2.42
N GLY A 41 -13.65 -13.66 -2.04
CA GLY A 41 -13.90 -13.14 -0.70
C GLY A 41 -15.38 -12.95 -0.38
N ALA A 42 -16.18 -12.51 -1.35
CA ALA A 42 -17.63 -12.39 -1.20
C ALA A 42 -18.28 -13.77 -1.00
N GLY A 43 -17.90 -14.77 -1.80
CA GLY A 43 -18.38 -16.15 -1.64
C GLY A 43 -17.99 -16.76 -0.29
N ALA A 44 -16.74 -16.58 0.14
CA ALA A 44 -16.27 -17.06 1.43
C ALA A 44 -16.97 -16.40 2.63
N GLY A 45 -17.41 -15.14 2.49
CA GLY A 45 -18.11 -14.38 3.54
C GLY A 45 -19.63 -14.53 3.51
N GLN A 46 -20.20 -15.21 2.49
CA GLN A 46 -21.64 -15.25 2.27
C GLN A 46 -22.40 -15.88 3.44
N GLU A 47 -21.95 -17.02 3.95
CA GLU A 47 -22.59 -17.69 5.10
C GLU A 47 -22.68 -16.78 6.32
N ALA A 48 -21.60 -16.06 6.64
CA ALA A 48 -21.60 -15.13 7.77
C ALA A 48 -22.53 -13.94 7.55
N LYS A 49 -22.68 -13.49 6.31
CA LYS A 49 -23.61 -12.42 5.93
C LYS A 49 -25.06 -12.89 6.04
N GLU A 50 -25.40 -14.05 5.49
CA GLU A 50 -26.76 -14.64 5.57
C GLU A 50 -27.18 -14.90 7.02
N TYR A 51 -26.26 -15.42 7.85
CA TYR A 51 -26.52 -15.59 9.28
C TYR A 51 -26.88 -14.26 9.97
N TYR A 52 -26.12 -13.20 9.66
CA TYR A 52 -26.39 -11.87 10.20
C TYR A 52 -27.74 -11.31 9.71
N GLU A 53 -28.08 -11.50 8.45
CA GLU A 53 -29.36 -11.04 7.86
C GLU A 53 -30.57 -11.76 8.48
N GLN A 54 -30.41 -13.03 8.87
CA GLN A 54 -31.48 -13.83 9.47
C GLN A 54 -31.64 -13.62 10.97
N THR A 55 -30.55 -13.43 11.70
CA THR A 55 -30.53 -13.43 13.16
C THR A 55 -30.27 -12.07 13.79
N GLY A 56 -29.65 -11.13 13.04
CA GLY A 56 -29.13 -9.88 13.58
C GLY A 56 -27.83 -10.05 14.38
N GLU A 57 -27.30 -11.28 14.50
CA GLU A 57 -26.11 -11.61 15.27
C GLU A 57 -24.91 -11.86 14.35
N ARG A 58 -23.70 -11.50 14.81
CA ARG A 58 -22.45 -11.73 14.07
C ARG A 58 -21.83 -13.05 14.46
N THR A 59 -21.77 -14.00 13.53
CA THR A 59 -21.00 -15.25 13.75
C THR A 59 -19.49 -14.99 13.77
N ARG A 60 -18.76 -15.78 14.55
CA ARG A 60 -17.29 -15.81 14.58
C ARG A 60 -16.73 -17.08 13.94
N TRP A 61 -17.60 -17.91 13.36
CA TRP A 61 -17.29 -19.15 12.70
C TRP A 61 -17.98 -19.24 11.34
N THR A 62 -17.34 -19.87 10.38
CA THR A 62 -17.93 -20.24 9.09
C THR A 62 -17.57 -21.67 8.74
N ASN A 63 -18.49 -22.38 8.08
CA ASN A 63 -18.27 -23.72 7.53
C ASN A 63 -17.89 -23.67 6.04
N SER A 64 -17.87 -22.51 5.41
CA SER A 64 -17.68 -22.35 3.97
C SER A 64 -16.28 -22.74 3.49
N LEU A 65 -15.28 -22.80 4.37
CA LEU A 65 -13.89 -23.11 4.03
C LEU A 65 -13.27 -24.09 5.01
N PHE A 66 -12.41 -24.99 4.51
CA PHE A 66 -11.56 -25.90 5.28
C PHE A 66 -12.30 -26.79 6.28
N GLY A 67 -13.60 -27.05 6.08
CA GLY A 67 -14.44 -27.78 7.03
C GLY A 67 -14.80 -27.00 8.28
N GLY A 68 -14.56 -25.71 8.29
CA GLY A 68 -14.86 -24.78 9.36
C GLY A 68 -13.65 -23.99 9.84
N MET A 69 -13.80 -22.69 9.99
CA MET A 69 -12.75 -21.81 10.49
C MET A 69 -13.32 -20.52 11.10
N PRO A 70 -12.54 -19.82 11.95
CA PRO A 70 -12.92 -18.49 12.42
C PRO A 70 -13.04 -17.46 11.30
N THR A 71 -14.02 -16.53 11.43
CA THR A 71 -14.29 -15.48 10.43
C THR A 71 -13.30 -14.29 10.49
N TYR A 72 -12.30 -14.33 11.36
CA TYR A 72 -11.43 -13.17 11.69
C TYR A 72 -10.72 -12.54 10.49
N GLN A 73 -10.42 -13.31 9.44
CA GLN A 73 -9.74 -12.83 8.23
C GLN A 73 -10.62 -12.92 6.96
N ILE A 74 -11.72 -13.65 7.00
CA ILE A 74 -12.61 -13.82 5.84
C ILE A 74 -13.69 -12.74 5.83
N SER A 75 -14.37 -12.56 6.98
CA SER A 75 -15.45 -11.58 7.13
C SER A 75 -15.32 -10.87 8.48
N PRO A 76 -14.22 -10.12 8.70
CA PRO A 76 -14.00 -9.44 9.97
C PRO A 76 -15.06 -8.37 10.17
N SER A 77 -15.82 -8.50 11.26
CA SER A 77 -16.90 -7.58 11.60
C SER A 77 -16.97 -7.40 13.12
N TYR A 78 -16.77 -6.17 13.58
CA TYR A 78 -16.74 -5.81 14.99
C TYR A 78 -17.57 -4.56 15.23
N ASP A 79 -18.44 -4.58 16.24
CA ASP A 79 -19.29 -3.43 16.58
C ASP A 79 -18.44 -2.21 16.98
N SER A 80 -17.29 -2.44 17.60
CA SER A 80 -16.33 -1.39 17.94
C SER A 80 -15.80 -0.60 16.74
N THR A 81 -15.85 -1.17 15.53
CA THR A 81 -15.37 -0.52 14.29
C THR A 81 -16.49 0.17 13.49
N VAL A 82 -17.76 0.00 13.87
CA VAL A 82 -18.89 0.63 13.15
C VAL A 82 -18.76 2.16 13.05
N PRO A 83 -18.36 2.90 14.10
CA PRO A 83 -18.15 4.34 13.98
C PRO A 83 -17.05 4.70 12.98
N LEU A 84 -15.98 3.89 12.90
CA LEU A 84 -14.90 4.10 11.92
C LEU A 84 -15.38 3.86 10.49
N GLN A 85 -16.26 2.86 10.27
CA GLN A 85 -16.86 2.60 8.96
C GLN A 85 -17.67 3.79 8.46
N TRP A 86 -18.41 4.45 9.35
CA TRP A 86 -19.15 5.67 9.01
C TRP A 86 -18.20 6.83 8.67
N THR A 87 -17.16 7.03 9.47
CA THR A 87 -16.15 8.07 9.18
C THR A 87 -15.41 7.80 7.89
N GLN A 88 -15.15 6.52 7.55
CA GLN A 88 -14.61 6.12 6.26
C GLN A 88 -15.52 6.53 5.10
N LYS A 89 -16.83 6.24 5.18
CA LYS A 89 -17.80 6.64 4.16
C LYS A 89 -17.86 8.16 3.98
N ILE A 90 -17.80 8.92 5.07
CA ILE A 90 -17.74 10.39 5.02
C ILE A 90 -16.45 10.85 4.32
N TYR A 91 -15.30 10.28 4.66
CA TYR A 91 -14.02 10.61 4.01
C TYR A 91 -14.03 10.27 2.52
N GLN A 92 -14.74 9.22 2.13
CA GLN A 92 -14.95 8.80 0.75
C GLN A 92 -16.05 9.59 0.03
N LEU A 93 -16.67 10.59 0.67
CA LEU A 93 -17.79 11.39 0.17
C LEU A 93 -18.97 10.53 -0.33
N PHE A 94 -19.17 9.33 0.19
CA PHE A 94 -20.19 8.36 -0.26
C PHE A 94 -20.13 8.07 -1.77
N LEU A 95 -18.99 8.27 -2.41
CA LEU A 95 -18.79 8.00 -3.84
C LEU A 95 -18.95 6.49 -4.14
N PRO A 96 -19.38 6.14 -5.37
CA PRO A 96 -19.50 4.75 -5.80
C PRO A 96 -18.21 3.96 -5.66
N THR A 97 -18.31 2.64 -5.57
CA THR A 97 -17.16 1.73 -5.54
C THR A 97 -16.26 1.98 -6.75
N TYR A 98 -14.94 1.88 -6.57
CA TYR A 98 -13.85 2.22 -7.49
C TYR A 98 -13.62 3.73 -7.65
N VAL A 99 -14.64 4.54 -7.89
CA VAL A 99 -14.54 6.01 -7.90
C VAL A 99 -14.01 6.50 -6.56
N ASN A 100 -14.59 6.00 -5.44
CA ASN A 100 -14.14 6.32 -4.09
C ASN A 100 -12.68 5.91 -3.83
N LEU A 101 -12.21 4.80 -4.40
CA LEU A 101 -10.83 4.32 -4.22
C LEU A 101 -9.83 5.30 -4.83
N THR A 102 -10.01 5.67 -6.09
CA THR A 102 -9.12 6.64 -6.74
C THR A 102 -9.18 8.00 -6.06
N PHE A 103 -10.38 8.42 -5.64
CA PHE A 103 -10.56 9.67 -4.89
C PHE A 103 -9.75 9.72 -3.60
N ILE A 104 -9.79 8.66 -2.77
CA ILE A 104 -9.04 8.67 -1.50
C ILE A 104 -7.53 8.59 -1.68
N LEU A 105 -7.03 7.98 -2.77
CA LEU A 105 -5.60 8.04 -3.12
C LEU A 105 -5.17 9.47 -3.43
N LEU A 106 -5.91 10.15 -4.31
CA LEU A 106 -5.66 11.54 -4.69
C LEU A 106 -5.68 12.44 -3.47
N LEU A 107 -6.75 12.34 -2.67
CA LEU A 107 -6.95 13.16 -1.48
C LEU A 107 -5.89 12.88 -0.40
N GLY A 108 -5.56 11.62 -0.16
CA GLY A 108 -4.59 11.23 0.87
C GLY A 108 -3.20 11.84 0.61
N PHE A 109 -2.71 11.72 -0.62
CA PHE A 109 -1.41 12.28 -0.98
C PHE A 109 -1.43 13.83 -1.05
N TYR A 110 -2.55 14.39 -1.48
CA TYR A 110 -2.80 15.84 -1.41
C TYR A 110 -2.66 16.35 0.03
N ILE A 111 -3.32 15.71 1.00
CA ILE A 111 -3.24 16.09 2.42
C ILE A 111 -1.79 16.04 2.91
N LEU A 112 -1.02 15.01 2.52
CA LEU A 112 0.39 14.91 2.86
C LEU A 112 1.20 16.11 2.32
N LEU A 113 1.02 16.44 1.05
CA LEU A 113 1.74 17.54 0.43
C LEU A 113 1.35 18.90 1.04
N ARG A 114 0.07 19.07 1.38
CA ARG A 114 -0.39 20.28 2.12
C ARG A 114 0.24 20.36 3.52
N ALA A 115 0.44 19.22 4.21
CA ALA A 115 1.16 19.18 5.49
C ALA A 115 2.63 19.61 5.34
N PHE A 116 3.27 19.33 4.21
CA PHE A 116 4.60 19.86 3.86
C PHE A 116 4.59 21.34 3.43
N GLY A 117 3.43 21.97 3.35
CA GLY A 117 3.30 23.37 2.92
C GLY A 117 3.50 23.55 1.41
N ILE A 118 3.16 22.54 0.64
CA ILE A 118 3.10 22.63 -0.83
C ILE A 118 1.82 23.40 -1.23
N PRO A 119 1.87 24.33 -2.20
CA PRO A 119 0.67 25.04 -2.67
C PRO A 119 -0.35 24.06 -3.28
N ALA A 120 -1.65 24.42 -3.21
CA ALA A 120 -2.74 23.51 -3.54
C ALA A 120 -2.64 22.93 -4.96
N TRP A 121 -2.32 23.75 -5.96
CA TRP A 121 -2.20 23.30 -7.36
C TRP A 121 -1.09 22.26 -7.54
N LEU A 122 0.06 22.47 -6.90
CA LEU A 122 1.19 21.53 -6.97
C LEU A 122 0.93 20.27 -6.14
N ALA A 123 0.23 20.41 -5.00
CA ALA A 123 -0.21 19.28 -4.20
C ALA A 123 -1.24 18.42 -4.96
N GLY A 124 -2.13 19.06 -5.76
CA GLY A 124 -3.04 18.38 -6.66
C GLY A 124 -2.32 17.54 -7.71
N LEU A 125 -1.30 18.14 -8.36
CA LEU A 125 -0.45 17.41 -9.30
C LEU A 125 0.24 16.22 -8.64
N GLY A 126 0.77 16.38 -7.43
CA GLY A 126 1.38 15.28 -6.69
C GLY A 126 0.39 14.17 -6.33
N GLY A 127 -0.85 14.51 -5.99
CA GLY A 127 -1.93 13.53 -5.82
C GLY A 127 -2.13 12.69 -7.08
N ILE A 128 -2.12 13.32 -8.26
CA ILE A 128 -2.23 12.62 -9.55
C ILE A 128 -1.00 11.73 -9.79
N MET A 129 0.22 12.22 -9.56
CA MET A 129 1.44 11.43 -9.72
C MET A 129 1.45 10.14 -8.87
N TRP A 130 0.92 10.22 -7.65
CA TRP A 130 0.78 9.06 -6.76
C TRP A 130 -0.33 8.14 -7.21
N ALA A 131 -1.55 8.65 -7.37
CA ALA A 131 -2.74 7.84 -7.60
C ALA A 131 -2.75 7.14 -8.96
N PHE A 132 -2.07 7.70 -9.96
CA PHE A 132 -1.98 7.14 -11.30
C PHE A 132 -0.70 6.33 -11.57
N SER A 133 0.07 5.97 -10.54
CA SER A 133 1.00 4.85 -10.67
C SER A 133 0.23 3.59 -11.04
N SER A 134 0.79 2.81 -11.96
CA SER A 134 0.12 1.59 -12.45
C SER A 134 -0.15 0.57 -11.35
N TYR A 135 0.65 0.59 -10.28
CA TYR A 135 0.52 -0.33 -9.15
C TYR A 135 -0.88 -0.34 -8.54
N PHE A 136 -1.51 0.82 -8.40
CA PHE A 136 -2.84 0.91 -7.80
C PHE A 136 -3.93 0.31 -8.68
N PHE A 137 -3.83 0.48 -10.00
CA PHE A 137 -4.76 -0.13 -10.95
C PHE A 137 -4.56 -1.64 -11.04
N ILE A 138 -3.34 -2.13 -10.89
CA ILE A 138 -3.04 -3.56 -10.73
C ILE A 138 -3.74 -4.11 -9.48
N LEU A 139 -3.73 -3.40 -8.35
CA LEU A 139 -4.43 -3.80 -7.13
C LEU A 139 -5.96 -3.83 -7.31
N ILE A 140 -6.53 -2.86 -8.02
CA ILE A 140 -7.96 -2.86 -8.36
C ILE A 140 -8.28 -4.05 -9.26
N SER A 141 -7.52 -4.26 -10.32
CA SER A 141 -7.74 -5.38 -11.25
C SER A 141 -7.66 -6.74 -10.56
N ALA A 142 -6.72 -6.92 -9.63
CA ALA A 142 -6.58 -8.16 -8.86
C ALA A 142 -7.64 -8.34 -7.75
N GLY A 143 -8.34 -7.28 -7.35
CA GLY A 143 -9.29 -7.32 -6.24
C GLY A 143 -8.65 -7.15 -4.85
N HIS A 144 -7.42 -6.66 -4.76
CA HIS A 144 -6.71 -6.43 -3.51
C HIS A 144 -7.18 -5.15 -2.79
N ILE A 145 -8.49 -5.03 -2.58
CA ILE A 145 -9.13 -3.79 -2.11
C ILE A 145 -8.69 -3.39 -0.70
N TRP A 146 -8.53 -4.34 0.22
CA TRP A 146 -8.06 -4.03 1.58
C TRP A 146 -6.63 -3.48 1.58
N LYS A 147 -5.75 -4.05 0.75
CA LYS A 147 -4.40 -3.54 0.54
C LYS A 147 -4.42 -2.12 -0.02
N PHE A 148 -5.26 -1.88 -1.03
CA PHE A 148 -5.44 -0.58 -1.66
C PHE A 148 -5.89 0.49 -0.66
N ILE A 149 -6.95 0.23 0.11
CA ILE A 149 -7.50 1.17 1.10
C ILE A 149 -6.48 1.46 2.20
N THR A 150 -5.75 0.43 2.68
CA THR A 150 -4.66 0.62 3.64
C THR A 150 -3.62 1.61 3.11
N LEU A 151 -3.19 1.43 1.85
CA LEU A 151 -2.21 2.31 1.20
C LEU A 151 -2.73 3.74 1.01
N ALA A 152 -4.03 3.92 0.77
CA ALA A 152 -4.64 5.24 0.62
C ALA A 152 -4.65 6.05 1.94
N TYR A 153 -4.66 5.38 3.10
CA TYR A 153 -4.63 6.04 4.41
C TYR A 153 -3.22 6.31 4.95
N ILE A 154 -2.19 5.75 4.34
CA ILE A 154 -0.80 5.97 4.74
C ILE A 154 -0.33 7.42 4.53
N PRO A 155 -0.54 8.06 3.36
CA PRO A 155 -0.12 9.43 3.17
C PRO A 155 -0.72 10.42 4.19
N PRO A 156 -2.03 10.40 4.50
CA PRO A 156 -2.56 11.28 5.53
C PRO A 156 -2.11 10.91 6.96
N THR A 157 -1.77 9.64 7.25
CA THR A 157 -1.11 9.25 8.50
C THR A 157 0.25 9.98 8.62
N ILE A 158 1.07 9.91 7.56
CA ILE A 158 2.37 10.59 7.52
C ILE A 158 2.20 12.10 7.56
N ALA A 159 1.12 12.65 6.97
CA ALA A 159 0.79 14.08 7.08
C ALA A 159 0.61 14.53 8.54
N GLY A 160 -0.07 13.72 9.36
CA GLY A 160 -0.19 13.96 10.80
C GLY A 160 1.16 13.98 11.50
N ILE A 161 2.03 13.02 11.20
CA ILE A 161 3.41 12.94 11.73
C ILE A 161 4.21 14.19 11.36
N VAL A 162 4.15 14.59 10.09
CA VAL A 162 4.82 15.80 9.59
C VAL A 162 4.30 17.06 10.30
N LEU A 163 2.98 17.19 10.48
CA LEU A 163 2.39 18.33 11.18
C LEU A 163 2.86 18.42 12.64
N ALA A 164 2.94 17.28 13.34
CA ALA A 164 3.41 17.26 14.72
C ALA A 164 4.88 17.69 14.83
N TYR A 165 5.78 17.16 13.99
CA TYR A 165 7.18 17.61 13.96
C TYR A 165 7.34 19.06 13.53
N ARG A 166 6.42 19.61 12.74
CA ARG A 166 6.36 21.03 12.38
C ARG A 166 5.71 21.91 13.47
N GLY A 167 5.46 21.37 14.66
CA GLY A 167 4.96 22.11 15.82
C GLY A 167 3.44 22.15 15.96
N LYS A 168 2.67 21.59 15.03
CA LYS A 168 1.19 21.52 15.10
C LYS A 168 0.77 20.24 15.84
N LEU A 169 1.15 20.13 17.13
CA LEU A 169 1.06 18.89 17.90
C LEU A 169 -0.37 18.30 17.94
N LEU A 170 -1.38 19.12 18.29
CA LEU A 170 -2.75 18.62 18.41
C LEU A 170 -3.31 18.18 17.07
N ALA A 171 -3.20 19.01 16.04
CA ALA A 171 -3.68 18.66 14.69
C ALA A 171 -2.94 17.43 14.14
N GLY A 172 -1.62 17.35 14.34
CA GLY A 172 -0.82 16.21 13.93
C GLY A 172 -1.21 14.94 14.67
N GLY A 173 -1.39 15.01 16.01
CA GLY A 173 -1.80 13.87 16.83
C GLY A 173 -3.19 13.35 16.45
N ILE A 174 -4.19 14.23 16.30
CA ILE A 174 -5.54 13.84 15.90
C ILE A 174 -5.53 13.18 14.52
N LEU A 175 -4.86 13.79 13.55
CA LEU A 175 -4.79 13.26 12.19
C LEU A 175 -4.09 11.89 12.16
N THR A 176 -3.00 11.73 12.90
CA THR A 176 -2.27 10.46 13.02
C THR A 176 -3.15 9.38 13.64
N ALA A 177 -3.80 9.65 14.79
CA ALA A 177 -4.66 8.69 15.47
C ALA A 177 -5.83 8.24 14.57
N PHE A 178 -6.47 9.19 13.91
CA PHE A 178 -7.62 8.93 13.05
C PHE A 178 -7.24 8.06 11.84
N PHE A 179 -6.17 8.41 11.12
CA PHE A 179 -5.79 7.64 9.93
C PHE A 179 -5.10 6.31 10.27
N ILE A 180 -4.43 6.18 11.42
CA ILE A 180 -3.99 4.86 11.91
C ILE A 180 -5.20 3.97 12.20
N ALA A 181 -6.26 4.51 12.82
CA ALA A 181 -7.46 3.73 13.09
C ALA A 181 -8.12 3.22 11.79
N LEU A 182 -8.27 4.06 10.77
CA LEU A 182 -8.80 3.68 9.46
C LEU A 182 -7.87 2.70 8.71
N GLN A 183 -6.56 2.93 8.79
CA GLN A 183 -5.55 2.08 8.16
C GLN A 183 -5.58 0.65 8.72
N ILE A 184 -5.65 0.48 10.04
CA ILE A 184 -5.72 -0.83 10.68
C ILE A 184 -7.09 -1.49 10.43
N MET A 185 -8.18 -0.73 10.44
CA MET A 185 -9.51 -1.23 10.11
C MET A 185 -9.56 -1.83 8.69
N SER A 186 -8.74 -1.32 7.76
CA SER A 186 -8.63 -1.86 6.40
C SER A 186 -7.99 -3.26 6.33
N ASN A 187 -7.56 -3.81 7.45
CA ASN A 187 -7.17 -5.22 7.67
C ASN A 187 -6.01 -5.73 6.80
N HIS A 188 -5.09 -4.86 6.38
CA HIS A 188 -3.88 -5.27 5.64
C HIS A 188 -2.61 -4.86 6.38
N VAL A 189 -2.29 -5.60 7.45
CA VAL A 189 -1.21 -5.30 8.41
C VAL A 189 0.17 -5.19 7.73
N GLN A 190 0.44 -5.98 6.69
CA GLN A 190 1.72 -5.98 5.98
C GLN A 190 2.08 -4.61 5.41
N MET A 191 1.12 -3.90 4.81
CA MET A 191 1.38 -2.57 4.26
C MET A 191 1.66 -1.55 5.35
N SER A 192 0.91 -1.59 6.45
CA SER A 192 1.17 -0.77 7.64
C SER A 192 2.57 -1.03 8.20
N TYR A 193 2.98 -2.30 8.27
CA TYR A 193 4.31 -2.70 8.72
C TYR A 193 5.42 -2.16 7.81
N TYR A 194 5.29 -2.27 6.49
CA TYR A 194 6.30 -1.74 5.57
C TYR A 194 6.45 -0.22 5.68
N PHE A 195 5.37 0.50 5.88
CA PHE A 195 5.44 1.95 6.04
C PHE A 195 5.97 2.42 7.41
N LEU A 196 6.11 1.52 8.40
CA LEU A 196 6.90 1.85 9.60
C LEU A 196 8.34 2.20 9.25
N PHE A 197 8.95 1.53 8.25
CA PHE A 197 10.29 1.88 7.78
C PHE A 197 10.33 3.30 7.21
N VAL A 198 9.33 3.70 6.42
CA VAL A 198 9.22 5.08 5.91
C VAL A 198 9.10 6.09 7.06
N ILE A 199 8.27 5.78 8.05
CA ILE A 199 8.11 6.62 9.25
C ILE A 199 9.43 6.76 10.00
N LEU A 200 10.21 5.67 10.14
CA LEU A 200 11.54 5.71 10.77
C LEU A 200 12.51 6.59 9.97
N PHE A 201 12.56 6.48 8.64
CA PHE A 201 13.39 7.34 7.80
C PHE A 201 12.98 8.83 7.94
N ILE A 202 11.69 9.14 7.93
CA ILE A 202 11.18 10.50 8.11
C ILE A 202 11.49 11.02 9.50
N ALA A 203 11.25 10.22 10.55
CA ALA A 203 11.58 10.58 11.92
C ALA A 203 13.07 10.83 12.10
N GLY A 204 13.93 9.99 11.48
CA GLY A 204 15.38 10.20 11.46
C GLY A 204 15.78 11.53 10.82
N ALA A 205 15.13 11.93 9.72
CA ALA A 205 15.37 13.22 9.11
C ALA A 205 14.97 14.40 10.03
N TYR A 206 13.84 14.31 10.72
CA TYR A 206 13.41 15.31 11.69
C TYR A 206 14.28 15.32 12.94
N PHE A 207 14.78 14.17 13.37
CA PHE A 207 15.76 14.06 14.46
C PHE A 207 17.08 14.76 14.09
N GLU A 208 17.62 14.48 12.89
CA GLU A 208 18.84 15.13 12.40
C GLU A 208 18.66 16.65 12.33
N ASP A 209 17.55 17.12 11.79
CA ASP A 209 17.23 18.54 11.73
C ASP A 209 17.15 19.16 13.14
N ALA A 210 16.47 18.49 14.07
CA ALA A 210 16.35 18.94 15.45
C ALA A 210 17.69 18.93 16.22
N TRP A 211 18.56 17.97 15.91
CA TRP A 211 19.92 17.90 16.48
C TRP A 211 20.75 19.08 16.00
N ARG A 212 20.79 19.32 14.68
CA ARG A 212 21.55 20.43 14.07
C ARG A 212 21.08 21.80 14.57
N ASN A 213 19.77 21.97 14.74
CA ASN A 213 19.14 23.22 15.18
C ASN A 213 18.98 23.35 16.69
N LYS A 214 19.50 22.38 17.51
CA LYS A 214 19.40 22.35 18.97
C LYS A 214 17.94 22.38 19.49
N THR A 215 17.02 21.77 18.78
CA THR A 215 15.58 21.72 19.11
C THR A 215 15.08 20.33 19.52
N LEU A 216 15.97 19.45 19.99
CA LEU A 216 15.64 18.09 20.42
C LEU A 216 14.46 17.98 21.41
N PRO A 217 14.26 18.91 22.39
CA PRO A 217 13.10 18.81 23.26
C PRO A 217 11.77 18.92 22.51
N ARG A 218 11.71 19.70 21.41
CA ARG A 218 10.53 19.80 20.55
C ARG A 218 10.30 18.50 19.77
N PHE A 219 11.37 17.90 19.28
CA PHE A 219 11.31 16.61 18.59
C PHE A 219 10.75 15.53 19.52
N PHE A 220 11.30 15.36 20.72
CA PHE A 220 10.83 14.35 21.68
C PHE A 220 9.40 14.60 22.15
N LYS A 221 9.00 15.87 22.35
CA LYS A 221 7.60 16.21 22.66
C LYS A 221 6.65 15.80 21.53
N ALA A 222 7.00 16.07 20.27
CA ALA A 222 6.21 15.64 19.13
C ALA A 222 6.13 14.11 19.01
N SER A 223 7.27 13.42 19.20
CA SER A 223 7.33 11.95 19.18
C SER A 223 6.47 11.33 20.29
N ALA A 224 6.45 11.90 21.48
CA ALA A 224 5.57 11.43 22.57
C ALA A 224 4.08 11.59 22.22
N VAL A 225 3.68 12.74 21.65
CA VAL A 225 2.32 12.97 21.18
C VAL A 225 1.95 11.97 20.08
N LEU A 226 2.85 11.71 19.14
CA LEU A 226 2.63 10.75 18.04
C LEU A 226 2.52 9.32 18.54
N LEU A 227 3.31 8.94 19.56
CA LEU A 227 3.20 7.62 20.20
C LEU A 227 1.83 7.43 20.84
N VAL A 228 1.36 8.43 21.62
CA VAL A 228 0.00 8.40 22.20
C VAL A 228 -1.06 8.33 21.12
N ALA A 229 -0.92 9.13 20.06
CA ALA A 229 -1.83 9.11 18.90
C ALA A 229 -1.87 7.74 18.23
N ALA A 230 -0.71 7.11 18.03
CA ALA A 230 -0.62 5.77 17.46
C ALA A 230 -1.30 4.72 18.36
N LEU A 231 -1.07 4.77 19.66
CA LEU A 231 -1.73 3.87 20.62
C LEU A 231 -3.26 4.02 20.59
N ILE A 232 -3.79 5.25 20.50
CA ILE A 232 -5.23 5.50 20.36
C ILE A 232 -5.76 4.89 19.05
N GLY A 233 -5.08 5.11 17.93
CA GLY A 233 -5.48 4.55 16.64
C GLY A 233 -5.47 3.02 16.61
N VAL A 234 -4.47 2.41 17.24
CA VAL A 234 -4.36 0.94 17.40
C VAL A 234 -5.48 0.44 18.32
N ALA A 235 -5.73 1.10 19.45
CA ALA A 235 -6.75 0.70 20.44
C ALA A 235 -8.16 0.67 19.84
N ALA A 236 -8.47 1.53 18.88
CA ALA A 236 -9.76 1.53 18.19
C ALA A 236 -10.04 0.21 17.42
N ASN A 237 -8.99 -0.58 17.13
CA ASN A 237 -9.08 -1.87 16.42
C ASN A 237 -8.61 -3.05 17.28
N LEU A 238 -8.58 -2.90 18.59
CA LEU A 238 -7.99 -3.91 19.48
C LEU A 238 -8.66 -5.29 19.35
N SER A 239 -9.98 -5.34 19.18
CA SER A 239 -10.70 -6.61 18.99
C SER A 239 -10.21 -7.36 17.75
N ASN A 240 -10.09 -6.68 16.60
CA ASN A 240 -9.59 -7.28 15.37
C ASN A 240 -8.13 -7.75 15.52
N LEU A 241 -7.28 -6.89 16.06
CA LEU A 241 -5.86 -7.21 16.26
C LEU A 241 -5.66 -8.36 17.23
N TYR A 242 -6.42 -8.41 18.33
CA TYR A 242 -6.34 -9.51 19.30
C TYR A 242 -6.72 -10.86 18.68
N HIS A 243 -7.86 -10.93 18.00
CA HIS A 243 -8.30 -12.17 17.36
C HIS A 243 -7.36 -12.59 16.22
N THR A 244 -6.89 -11.64 15.40
CA THR A 244 -5.90 -11.92 14.35
C THR A 244 -4.60 -12.46 14.94
N TYR A 245 -4.10 -11.84 16.02
CA TYR A 245 -2.86 -12.27 16.68
C TYR A 245 -3.00 -13.67 17.31
N THR A 246 -4.07 -13.91 18.06
CA THR A 246 -4.31 -15.23 18.69
C THR A 246 -4.47 -16.33 17.65
N TYR A 247 -5.30 -16.08 16.63
CA TYR A 247 -5.53 -17.07 15.58
C TYR A 247 -4.29 -17.29 14.69
N SER A 248 -3.43 -16.30 14.50
CA SER A 248 -2.23 -16.46 13.68
C SER A 248 -1.27 -17.54 14.21
N LYS A 249 -1.33 -17.86 15.50
CA LYS A 249 -0.53 -18.93 16.11
C LYS A 249 -0.95 -20.33 15.65
N GLU A 250 -2.23 -20.48 15.31
CA GLU A 250 -2.85 -21.73 14.85
C GLU A 250 -2.84 -21.87 13.31
N THR A 251 -2.13 -20.99 12.63
CA THR A 251 -2.00 -20.98 11.17
C THR A 251 -0.56 -21.28 10.76
N MET A 252 -0.32 -21.43 9.45
CA MET A 252 1.02 -21.57 8.87
C MET A 252 2.01 -20.46 9.28
N ARG A 253 1.56 -19.40 9.94
CA ARG A 253 2.39 -18.33 10.51
C ARG A 253 2.85 -18.61 11.94
N GLY A 254 2.27 -19.64 12.58
CA GLY A 254 2.64 -20.12 13.91
C GLY A 254 3.86 -21.07 13.87
N LYS A 255 4.02 -21.84 14.94
CA LYS A 255 5.00 -22.93 14.97
C LYS A 255 4.41 -24.15 14.25
N SER A 256 5.22 -24.84 13.44
CA SER A 256 4.83 -26.11 12.89
C SER A 256 4.82 -27.19 13.99
N GLU A 257 3.75 -27.97 14.08
CA GLU A 257 3.68 -29.15 14.93
C GLU A 257 4.26 -30.40 14.23
N LEU A 258 4.46 -30.33 12.91
CA LEU A 258 5.03 -31.42 12.13
C LEU A 258 6.54 -31.47 12.32
N VAL A 259 7.06 -32.65 12.57
CA VAL A 259 8.50 -32.90 12.61
C VAL A 259 9.07 -32.77 11.21
N GLN A 260 9.93 -31.80 11.02
CA GLN A 260 10.62 -31.55 9.77
C GLN A 260 11.94 -32.32 9.76
N THR A 261 12.13 -33.21 8.77
CA THR A 261 13.36 -34.00 8.60
C THR A 261 14.09 -33.59 7.32
N GLY A 262 15.43 -33.63 7.32
CA GLY A 262 16.27 -33.33 6.17
C GLY A 262 16.44 -31.82 5.93
N ASP A 263 16.49 -31.35 4.66
CA ASP A 263 16.68 -29.95 4.28
C ASP A 263 15.57 -29.03 4.76
N ALA A 264 14.40 -29.57 5.09
CA ALA A 264 13.31 -28.83 5.73
C ALA A 264 13.68 -28.29 7.13
N ALA A 265 14.72 -28.82 7.78
CA ALA A 265 15.24 -28.32 9.06
C ALA A 265 15.88 -26.92 8.96
N LYS A 266 16.14 -26.42 7.75
CA LYS A 266 16.59 -25.03 7.51
C LYS A 266 15.46 -24.02 7.53
N GLN A 267 14.20 -24.45 7.72
CA GLN A 267 13.05 -23.56 7.81
C GLN A 267 13.05 -22.80 9.14
N THR A 268 12.43 -21.62 9.12
CA THR A 268 12.29 -20.79 10.32
C THR A 268 11.57 -21.56 11.43
N SER A 269 12.09 -21.54 12.65
CA SER A 269 11.47 -22.20 13.82
C SER A 269 10.07 -21.68 14.16
N SER A 270 9.69 -20.54 13.61
CA SER A 270 8.33 -19.98 13.68
C SER A 270 8.14 -18.98 12.56
N GLY A 271 7.02 -19.03 11.85
CA GLY A 271 6.71 -18.16 10.72
C GLY A 271 6.55 -18.92 9.42
N LEU A 272 6.47 -18.19 8.32
CA LEU A 272 6.32 -18.75 6.98
C LEU A 272 7.64 -19.37 6.51
N ASP A 273 7.51 -20.33 5.61
CA ASP A 273 8.65 -20.89 4.89
C ASP A 273 9.38 -19.85 4.05
N ARG A 274 10.73 -19.95 3.94
CA ARG A 274 11.56 -18.97 3.20
C ARG A 274 11.20 -18.91 1.72
N ASP A 275 10.97 -20.04 1.09
CA ASP A 275 10.60 -20.09 -0.33
C ASP A 275 9.22 -19.48 -0.53
N TYR A 276 8.29 -19.71 0.41
CA TYR A 276 6.97 -19.10 0.37
C TYR A 276 7.00 -17.57 0.61
N ILE A 277 7.86 -17.08 1.53
CA ILE A 277 8.10 -15.65 1.76
C ILE A 277 8.60 -14.98 0.49
N THR A 278 9.58 -15.61 -0.18
CA THR A 278 10.35 -15.04 -1.29
C THR A 278 9.83 -15.42 -2.67
N ASN A 279 8.75 -16.21 -2.77
CA ASN A 279 8.22 -16.66 -4.05
C ASN A 279 7.91 -15.48 -5.00
N TRP A 280 7.26 -14.43 -4.49
CA TRP A 280 7.08 -13.16 -5.21
C TRP A 280 8.24 -12.21 -4.91
N SER A 281 9.39 -12.46 -5.51
CA SER A 281 10.56 -11.60 -5.48
C SER A 281 10.69 -10.83 -6.78
N TYR A 282 10.98 -9.54 -6.68
CA TYR A 282 11.18 -8.68 -7.84
C TYR A 282 12.54 -8.99 -8.48
N GLY A 283 12.58 -9.15 -9.80
CA GLY A 283 13.85 -9.35 -10.50
C GLY A 283 14.71 -8.08 -10.45
N ILE A 284 16.03 -8.22 -10.32
CA ILE A 284 16.94 -7.06 -10.34
C ILE A 284 16.72 -6.25 -11.63
N GLY A 285 16.63 -6.94 -12.77
CA GLY A 285 16.34 -6.31 -14.06
C GLY A 285 14.90 -5.77 -14.17
N GLU A 286 13.94 -6.28 -13.38
CA GLU A 286 12.58 -5.75 -13.35
C GLU A 286 12.51 -4.34 -12.76
N THR A 287 13.51 -3.92 -11.97
CA THR A 287 13.57 -2.55 -11.43
C THR A 287 13.46 -1.48 -12.52
N TRP A 288 13.90 -1.78 -13.73
CA TRP A 288 13.75 -0.88 -14.87
C TRP A 288 12.29 -0.67 -15.31
N THR A 289 11.38 -1.55 -14.89
CA THR A 289 9.94 -1.36 -15.16
C THR A 289 9.38 -0.10 -14.49
N LEU A 290 9.98 0.36 -13.39
CA LEU A 290 9.63 1.65 -12.78
C LEU A 290 9.81 2.83 -13.74
N LEU A 291 10.75 2.73 -14.70
CA LEU A 291 11.07 3.75 -15.70
C LEU A 291 10.43 3.45 -17.06
N VAL A 292 10.54 2.20 -17.51
CA VAL A 292 10.10 1.76 -18.85
C VAL A 292 8.98 0.75 -18.68
N PRO A 293 7.72 1.12 -18.98
CA PRO A 293 6.61 0.17 -18.87
C PRO A 293 6.88 -1.04 -19.77
N ASN A 294 6.44 -2.20 -19.33
CA ASN A 294 6.63 -3.47 -20.04
C ASN A 294 8.10 -3.89 -20.26
N PHE A 295 9.07 -3.36 -19.49
CA PHE A 295 10.48 -3.77 -19.60
C PHE A 295 10.68 -5.30 -19.43
N LYS A 296 9.80 -5.94 -18.63
CA LYS A 296 9.70 -7.39 -18.48
C LYS A 296 8.34 -7.92 -18.95
N GLY A 297 7.77 -7.27 -19.95
CA GLY A 297 6.47 -7.61 -20.52
C GLY A 297 5.28 -7.09 -19.72
N GLY A 298 4.10 -7.50 -20.15
CA GLY A 298 2.83 -7.05 -19.58
C GLY A 298 2.33 -7.94 -18.44
N SER A 299 1.03 -8.33 -18.51
CA SER A 299 0.40 -9.23 -17.55
C SER A 299 0.71 -10.70 -17.84
N SER A 300 0.76 -11.51 -16.77
CA SER A 300 0.83 -12.98 -16.89
C SER A 300 -0.46 -13.60 -17.46
N SER A 301 -1.59 -12.92 -17.36
CA SER A 301 -2.87 -13.39 -17.91
C SER A 301 -3.14 -12.93 -19.35
N ALA A 302 -2.37 -11.96 -19.86
CA ALA A 302 -2.51 -11.48 -21.24
C ALA A 302 -1.64 -12.33 -22.16
N PRO A 303 -2.21 -12.96 -23.20
CA PRO A 303 -1.44 -13.72 -24.17
C PRO A 303 -0.56 -12.81 -25.03
N LEU A 304 0.58 -13.34 -25.44
CA LEU A 304 1.56 -12.60 -26.25
C LEU A 304 0.98 -12.14 -27.59
N SER A 305 0.01 -12.91 -28.13
CA SER A 305 -0.72 -12.57 -29.36
C SER A 305 -1.49 -11.24 -29.31
N GLN A 306 -1.77 -10.72 -28.12
CA GLN A 306 -2.41 -9.40 -27.95
C GLN A 306 -1.41 -8.24 -28.00
N SER A 307 -0.11 -8.50 -28.07
CA SER A 307 0.91 -7.46 -28.19
C SER A 307 1.22 -7.20 -29.65
N GLU A 308 0.75 -6.09 -30.22
CA GLU A 308 1.01 -5.69 -31.62
C GLU A 308 2.52 -5.68 -31.90
N ALA A 309 3.33 -5.06 -31.01
CA ALA A 309 4.78 -4.97 -31.18
C ALA A 309 5.48 -6.35 -31.16
N ALA A 310 4.94 -7.33 -30.45
CA ALA A 310 5.45 -8.69 -30.45
C ALA A 310 5.02 -9.42 -31.75
N MET A 311 3.77 -9.24 -32.18
CA MET A 311 3.23 -9.91 -33.37
C MET A 311 3.85 -9.39 -34.67
N GLU A 312 4.25 -8.13 -34.71
CA GLU A 312 4.95 -7.53 -35.84
C GLU A 312 6.31 -8.23 -36.14
N LYS A 313 6.95 -8.79 -35.09
CA LYS A 313 8.22 -9.51 -35.18
C LYS A 313 8.09 -11.03 -35.06
N ALA A 314 6.87 -11.53 -34.88
CA ALA A 314 6.60 -12.93 -34.64
C ALA A 314 6.78 -13.78 -35.91
N ASN A 315 7.32 -14.98 -35.75
CA ASN A 315 7.34 -15.95 -36.83
C ASN A 315 5.94 -16.57 -37.00
N PRO A 316 5.28 -16.41 -38.16
CA PRO A 316 3.90 -16.94 -38.40
C PRO A 316 3.78 -18.45 -38.15
N MET A 317 4.86 -19.21 -38.27
CA MET A 317 4.86 -20.67 -38.04
C MET A 317 4.42 -21.02 -36.60
N TYR A 318 4.64 -20.15 -35.62
CA TYR A 318 4.32 -20.36 -34.24
C TYR A 318 3.07 -19.62 -33.75
N GLY A 319 2.20 -19.20 -34.67
CA GLY A 319 1.02 -18.38 -34.37
C GLY A 319 0.13 -18.92 -33.25
N SER A 320 -0.10 -20.24 -33.20
CA SER A 320 -0.88 -20.88 -32.13
C SER A 320 -0.20 -20.81 -30.76
N LEU A 321 1.14 -20.87 -30.74
CA LEU A 321 1.91 -20.82 -29.51
C LEU A 321 1.78 -19.45 -28.83
N TYR A 322 1.73 -18.36 -29.58
CA TYR A 322 1.62 -17.00 -29.03
C TYR A 322 0.30 -16.75 -28.31
N ASN A 323 -0.73 -17.54 -28.54
CA ASN A 323 -2.00 -17.48 -27.81
C ASN A 323 -1.89 -18.08 -26.39
N SER A 324 -0.93 -18.96 -26.18
CA SER A 324 -0.72 -19.63 -24.88
C SER A 324 0.45 -19.05 -24.07
N LEU A 325 1.33 -18.27 -24.70
CA LEU A 325 2.43 -17.63 -23.99
C LEU A 325 1.98 -16.34 -23.33
N PRO A 326 2.35 -16.10 -22.05
CA PRO A 326 2.07 -14.84 -21.36
C PRO A 326 2.94 -13.70 -21.91
N GLN A 327 2.48 -12.46 -21.74
CA GLN A 327 3.31 -11.29 -22.03
C GLN A 327 4.44 -11.09 -21.01
N TYR A 328 4.23 -11.52 -19.76
CA TYR A 328 5.20 -11.37 -18.69
C TYR A 328 6.32 -12.41 -18.76
N PHE A 329 7.58 -11.96 -18.63
CA PHE A 329 8.77 -12.80 -18.60
C PHE A 329 9.78 -12.35 -17.52
N GLY A 330 9.29 -11.83 -16.40
CA GLY A 330 10.11 -11.46 -15.23
C GLY A 330 10.31 -12.62 -14.25
N SER A 331 10.77 -12.29 -13.04
CA SER A 331 11.14 -13.28 -12.01
C SER A 331 10.00 -13.70 -11.10
N GLN A 332 8.88 -12.99 -11.12
CA GLN A 332 7.72 -13.31 -10.28
C GLN A 332 6.92 -14.47 -10.91
N PRO A 333 6.29 -15.35 -10.12
CA PRO A 333 5.50 -16.45 -10.66
C PRO A 333 4.29 -15.98 -11.43
N TRP A 334 3.72 -14.83 -11.05
CA TRP A 334 2.57 -14.21 -11.68
C TRP A 334 2.51 -12.71 -11.36
N THR A 335 2.05 -11.91 -12.33
CA THR A 335 1.73 -10.48 -12.13
C THR A 335 0.53 -10.06 -12.97
N ALA A 336 -0.30 -9.17 -12.44
CA ALA A 336 -1.41 -8.57 -13.18
C ALA A 336 -0.96 -7.45 -14.14
N GLY A 337 0.28 -6.98 -14.02
CA GLY A 337 0.83 -5.95 -14.89
C GLY A 337 2.14 -5.35 -14.39
N PRO A 338 2.77 -4.49 -15.18
CA PRO A 338 4.04 -3.86 -14.83
C PRO A 338 3.86 -2.73 -13.82
N VAL A 339 4.73 -2.69 -12.80
CA VAL A 339 4.78 -1.59 -11.82
C VAL A 339 5.55 -0.43 -12.41
N TYR A 340 4.86 0.68 -12.71
CA TYR A 340 5.41 1.83 -13.42
C TYR A 340 4.99 3.14 -12.76
N VAL A 341 5.97 3.95 -12.35
CA VAL A 341 5.72 5.25 -11.67
C VAL A 341 5.51 6.42 -12.63
N GLY A 342 5.82 6.27 -13.90
CA GLY A 342 5.80 7.34 -14.89
C GLY A 342 7.20 7.92 -15.15
N ALA A 343 7.61 7.94 -16.43
CA ALA A 343 8.94 8.43 -16.82
C ALA A 343 9.17 9.88 -16.41
N PHE A 344 8.16 10.74 -16.55
CA PHE A 344 8.24 12.14 -16.14
C PHE A 344 8.37 12.28 -14.62
N VAL A 345 7.67 11.47 -13.85
CA VAL A 345 7.75 11.46 -12.37
C VAL A 345 9.15 11.03 -11.94
N LEU A 346 9.71 9.99 -12.59
CA LEU A 346 11.06 9.53 -12.30
C LEU A 346 12.13 10.55 -12.73
N PHE A 347 11.94 11.23 -13.87
CA PHE A 347 12.81 12.35 -14.27
C PHE A 347 12.85 13.44 -13.20
N LEU A 348 11.70 13.86 -12.69
CA LEU A 348 11.61 14.86 -11.61
C LEU A 348 12.21 14.35 -10.30
N PHE A 349 12.06 13.06 -10.00
CA PHE A 349 12.73 12.43 -8.86
C PHE A 349 14.25 12.53 -8.98
N VAL A 350 14.80 12.18 -10.14
CA VAL A 350 16.24 12.29 -10.41
C VAL A 350 16.69 13.75 -10.27
N LEU A 351 15.95 14.71 -10.85
CA LEU A 351 16.21 16.12 -10.65
C LEU A 351 16.20 16.49 -9.16
N GLY A 352 15.24 15.95 -8.39
CA GLY A 352 15.13 16.14 -6.95
C GLY A 352 16.36 15.65 -6.17
N CYS A 353 17.03 14.60 -6.64
CA CYS A 353 18.26 14.12 -6.03
C CYS A 353 19.36 15.20 -6.02
N PHE A 354 19.37 16.08 -7.02
CA PHE A 354 20.38 17.15 -7.15
C PHE A 354 19.94 18.46 -6.50
N ILE A 355 18.71 18.91 -6.73
CA ILE A 355 18.28 20.27 -6.35
C ILE A 355 17.61 20.37 -4.98
N VAL A 356 16.99 19.29 -4.47
CA VAL A 356 16.38 19.28 -3.12
C VAL A 356 17.47 19.19 -2.07
N LYS A 357 17.36 19.96 -1.00
CA LYS A 357 18.35 20.01 0.10
C LYS A 357 17.71 19.59 1.43
N GLY A 358 18.53 19.14 2.35
CA GLY A 358 18.14 18.83 3.72
C GLY A 358 18.02 17.33 4.02
N PRO A 359 17.85 16.96 5.31
CA PRO A 359 17.82 15.58 5.75
C PRO A 359 16.69 14.75 5.13
N LEU A 360 15.53 15.36 4.91
CA LEU A 360 14.37 14.68 4.35
C LEU A 360 14.62 14.11 2.94
N LYS A 361 15.44 14.78 2.12
CA LYS A 361 15.87 14.22 0.83
C LYS A 361 16.56 12.88 1.01
N TRP A 362 17.51 12.81 1.92
CA TRP A 362 18.28 11.60 2.16
C TRP A 362 17.44 10.48 2.76
N ALA A 363 16.48 10.84 3.63
CA ALA A 363 15.50 9.89 4.15
C ALA A 363 14.64 9.27 3.04
N LEU A 364 14.14 10.09 2.10
CA LEU A 364 13.34 9.59 0.97
C LEU A 364 14.19 8.73 0.01
N LEU A 365 15.41 9.16 -0.29
CA LEU A 365 16.34 8.37 -1.12
C LEU A 365 16.71 7.04 -0.44
N GLY A 366 17.01 7.08 0.86
CA GLY A 366 17.29 5.89 1.64
C GLY A 366 16.12 4.91 1.65
N ALA A 367 14.89 5.40 1.88
CA ALA A 367 13.69 4.58 1.84
C ALA A 367 13.41 4.00 0.45
N THR A 368 13.63 4.78 -0.63
CA THR A 368 13.50 4.31 -2.02
C THR A 368 14.46 3.16 -2.30
N PHE A 369 15.75 3.37 -2.05
CA PHE A 369 16.78 2.36 -2.28
C PHE A 369 16.55 1.10 -1.42
N PHE A 370 16.26 1.29 -0.14
CA PHE A 370 15.93 0.23 0.80
C PHE A 370 14.79 -0.66 0.28
N SER A 371 13.70 -0.05 -0.17
CA SER A 371 12.54 -0.80 -0.67
C SER A 371 12.83 -1.57 -1.95
N ILE A 372 13.61 -1.00 -2.88
CA ILE A 372 14.01 -1.66 -4.12
C ILE A 372 14.86 -2.89 -3.82
N VAL A 373 15.90 -2.74 -2.99
CA VAL A 373 16.81 -3.84 -2.68
C VAL A 373 16.11 -4.96 -1.89
N LEU A 374 15.23 -4.60 -0.96
CA LEU A 374 14.46 -5.58 -0.19
C LEU A 374 13.39 -6.27 -1.05
N ALA A 375 12.83 -5.59 -2.06
CA ALA A 375 11.88 -6.19 -3.01
C ALA A 375 12.53 -7.28 -3.90
N TRP A 376 13.85 -7.27 -4.07
CA TRP A 376 14.55 -8.32 -4.82
C TRP A 376 14.48 -9.70 -4.15
N GLY A 377 14.21 -9.77 -2.87
CA GLY A 377 13.95 -11.02 -2.14
C GLY A 377 14.98 -12.12 -2.43
N LYS A 378 14.54 -13.23 -3.08
CA LYS A 378 15.43 -14.35 -3.45
C LYS A 378 16.59 -13.96 -4.38
N ASN A 379 16.46 -12.86 -5.09
CA ASN A 379 17.52 -12.35 -5.96
C ASN A 379 18.61 -11.58 -5.19
N PHE A 380 18.41 -11.33 -3.88
CA PHE A 380 19.40 -10.76 -2.97
C PHE A 380 19.23 -11.32 -1.54
N MET A 381 19.46 -12.62 -1.40
CA MET A 381 19.25 -13.37 -0.15
C MET A 381 20.01 -12.83 1.07
N PRO A 382 21.27 -12.32 1.00
CA PRO A 382 21.96 -11.87 2.22
C PRO A 382 21.17 -10.83 3.03
N LEU A 383 20.51 -9.87 2.37
CA LEU A 383 19.66 -8.90 3.02
C LEU A 383 18.32 -9.53 3.44
N THR A 384 17.75 -10.35 2.58
CA THR A 384 16.46 -11.00 2.84
C THR A 384 16.53 -11.93 4.03
N ASP A 385 17.57 -12.76 4.15
CA ASP A 385 17.82 -13.61 5.31
C ASP A 385 17.98 -12.81 6.59
N PHE A 386 18.77 -11.72 6.56
CA PHE A 386 18.88 -10.83 7.70
C PHE A 386 17.51 -10.34 8.19
N PHE A 387 16.62 -9.96 7.26
CA PHE A 387 15.28 -9.50 7.63
C PHE A 387 14.39 -10.63 8.15
N ILE A 388 14.44 -11.80 7.54
CA ILE A 388 13.67 -12.98 7.99
C ILE A 388 14.08 -13.40 9.40
N ASP A 389 15.38 -13.38 9.71
CA ASP A 389 15.91 -13.93 10.95
C ASP A 389 15.93 -12.92 12.11
N TYR A 390 16.19 -11.64 11.83
CA TYR A 390 16.45 -10.66 12.88
C TYR A 390 15.43 -9.54 12.98
N VAL A 391 14.65 -9.27 11.91
CA VAL A 391 13.68 -8.18 11.96
C VAL A 391 12.32 -8.70 12.44
N PRO A 392 11.83 -8.23 13.60
CA PRO A 392 10.59 -8.74 14.18
C PRO A 392 9.42 -8.72 13.20
N MET A 393 8.64 -9.79 13.17
CA MET A 393 7.43 -9.95 12.36
C MET A 393 7.65 -10.07 10.84
N TYR A 394 8.86 -9.84 10.30
CA TYR A 394 9.10 -9.89 8.86
C TYR A 394 8.77 -11.28 8.28
N ASN A 395 9.12 -12.34 8.99
CA ASN A 395 8.84 -13.74 8.62
C ASN A 395 7.35 -14.14 8.69
N LYS A 396 6.45 -13.24 9.06
CA LYS A 396 5.00 -13.46 9.05
C LYS A 396 4.34 -13.01 7.75
N PHE A 397 5.08 -12.34 6.87
CA PHE A 397 4.57 -11.78 5.62
C PHE A 397 5.18 -12.49 4.42
N ARG A 398 4.44 -12.54 3.32
CA ARG A 398 4.88 -13.10 2.04
C ARG A 398 4.92 -12.03 0.95
N ALA A 399 5.38 -12.41 -0.25
CA ALA A 399 5.41 -11.54 -1.41
C ALA A 399 6.22 -10.26 -1.14
N VAL A 400 7.52 -10.45 -0.89
CA VAL A 400 8.47 -9.39 -0.54
C VAL A 400 8.51 -8.26 -1.57
N SER A 401 8.22 -8.54 -2.85
CA SER A 401 8.10 -7.52 -3.90
C SER A 401 7.09 -6.42 -3.57
N SER A 402 6.11 -6.70 -2.71
CA SER A 402 5.11 -5.70 -2.29
C SER A 402 5.70 -4.50 -1.54
N ILE A 403 6.92 -4.60 -0.99
CA ILE A 403 7.59 -3.48 -0.32
C ILE A 403 7.99 -2.38 -1.31
N LEU A 404 8.02 -2.68 -2.61
CA LEU A 404 8.31 -1.70 -3.66
C LEU A 404 7.34 -0.51 -3.66
N VAL A 405 6.15 -0.67 -3.04
CA VAL A 405 5.19 0.43 -2.84
C VAL A 405 5.79 1.61 -2.07
N ILE A 406 6.85 1.40 -1.29
CA ILE A 406 7.60 2.49 -0.65
C ILE A 406 8.27 3.37 -1.72
N ALA A 407 8.89 2.78 -2.74
CA ALA A 407 9.45 3.54 -3.87
C ALA A 407 8.35 4.29 -4.65
N GLU A 408 7.20 3.63 -4.86
CA GLU A 408 6.02 4.26 -5.47
C GLU A 408 5.55 5.52 -4.70
N PHE A 409 5.72 5.54 -3.39
CA PHE A 409 5.38 6.68 -2.52
C PHE A 409 6.48 7.75 -2.49
N THR A 410 7.74 7.35 -2.35
CA THR A 410 8.85 8.29 -2.13
C THR A 410 9.29 8.99 -3.40
N ILE A 411 9.18 8.33 -4.55
CA ILE A 411 9.53 8.88 -5.87
C ILE A 411 8.66 10.12 -6.19
N PRO A 412 7.31 10.05 -6.23
CA PRO A 412 6.49 11.23 -6.50
C PRO A 412 6.62 12.31 -5.41
N LEU A 413 6.85 11.93 -4.15
CA LEU A 413 7.04 12.89 -3.07
C LEU A 413 8.29 13.76 -3.30
N LEU A 414 9.43 13.14 -3.64
CA LEU A 414 10.66 13.87 -3.96
C LEU A 414 10.54 14.64 -5.27
N ALA A 415 9.82 14.11 -6.27
CA ALA A 415 9.53 14.79 -7.53
C ALA A 415 8.77 16.11 -7.30
N ILE A 416 7.77 16.12 -6.44
CA ILE A 416 7.04 17.36 -6.07
C ILE A 416 7.93 18.32 -5.30
N PHE A 417 8.82 17.84 -4.44
CA PHE A 417 9.79 18.71 -3.78
C PHE A 417 10.77 19.35 -4.78
N ALA A 418 11.13 18.63 -5.85
CA ALA A 418 11.91 19.20 -6.95
C ALA A 418 11.14 20.34 -7.64
N LEU A 419 9.90 20.10 -8.07
CA LEU A 419 9.05 21.12 -8.71
C LEU A 419 8.80 22.35 -7.83
N LYS A 420 8.76 22.18 -6.51
CA LYS A 420 8.66 23.33 -5.60
C LYS A 420 9.94 24.20 -5.59
N ARG A 421 11.08 23.63 -5.98
CA ARG A 421 12.36 24.33 -5.98
C ARG A 421 12.68 25.05 -7.27
N VAL A 422 12.10 24.59 -8.37
CA VAL A 422 12.09 25.27 -9.66
C VAL A 422 11.06 26.40 -9.66
#